data_832af4b5e03d5f8c0fd838ea974a29d0
#
_entry.id   832af4b5e03d5f8c0fd838ea974a29d0
#
_cell.length_a   1.000
_cell.length_b   1.000
_cell.length_c   1.000
_cell.angle_alpha   90.00
_cell.angle_beta   90.00
_cell.angle_gamma   90.00
#
_symmetry.space_group_name_H-M   'P 1'
#
loop_
_entity.id
_entity.type
_entity.pdbx_description
1 polymer ?
#
loop_
_entity_poly.entity_id
_entity_poly.type
_entity_poly.pdbx_seq_one_letter_code
_entity_poly.pdbx_strand_id
1 'polypeptide(L)'
;MLYQSIKEEQVLVHTGAEEAIFTFMNAVLESNDHIIVHFPCYQSLFEVANAIGCEVTLWETHEENGWELDLDRLRQSIKRNTKAIIINCPHNPTGYLMSKTTQQQIIEIAREHQCIVFSDEVYRGLEQNPDETLPAACDLYEHAVSLGVMSKTFGLPGLRIGWIATHNQHIYASMATFKDYLTICNSA
;
A
#
# COMPACT_ATOMS: atom_id res chain seq x y z
N MET A 1 4.56 12.49 14.97
CA MET A 1 5.49 11.55 14.28
C MET A 1 4.64 10.68 13.33
N LEU A 2 5.05 10.49 12.08
CA LEU A 2 4.25 9.74 11.12
C LEU A 2 4.26 8.22 11.40
N TYR A 3 5.35 7.70 11.91
CA TYR A 3 5.58 6.28 12.21
C TYR A 3 6.07 6.12 13.64
N GLN A 4 5.78 4.98 14.28
CA GLN A 4 6.19 4.71 15.67
C GLN A 4 7.49 3.91 15.75
N SER A 5 7.71 2.99 14.81
CA SER A 5 8.81 2.02 14.83
C SER A 5 9.81 2.16 13.69
N ILE A 6 9.51 2.99 12.67
CA ILE A 6 10.34 3.18 11.48
C ILE A 6 11.47 4.17 11.75
N LYS A 7 12.68 3.81 11.32
CA LYS A 7 13.86 4.66 11.33
C LYS A 7 14.10 5.29 9.95
N GLU A 8 14.95 6.32 9.89
CA GLU A 8 15.24 7.05 8.65
C GLU A 8 15.75 6.14 7.52
N GLU A 9 16.60 5.16 7.82
CA GLU A 9 17.14 4.19 6.87
C GLU A 9 16.12 3.17 6.36
N GLN A 10 14.90 3.21 6.86
CA GLN A 10 13.78 2.36 6.45
C GLN A 10 12.74 3.14 5.61
N VAL A 11 13.07 4.37 5.26
CA VAL A 11 12.24 5.22 4.41
C VAL A 11 12.94 5.46 3.07
N LEU A 12 12.29 5.09 1.98
CA LEU A 12 12.78 5.35 0.63
C LEU A 12 11.92 6.43 -0.02
N VAL A 13 12.55 7.55 -0.39
CA VAL A 13 11.87 8.70 -1.01
C VAL A 13 11.73 8.49 -2.51
N HIS A 14 10.56 8.86 -3.04
CA HIS A 14 10.18 8.76 -4.45
C HIS A 14 9.64 10.08 -5.00
N THR A 15 9.64 10.23 -6.33
CA THR A 15 9.04 11.38 -7.02
C THR A 15 7.51 11.26 -7.06
N GLY A 16 6.89 11.41 -5.90
CA GLY A 16 5.46 11.23 -5.67
C GLY A 16 5.08 9.77 -5.43
N ALA A 17 3.81 9.54 -5.07
CA ALA A 17 3.28 8.21 -4.77
C ALA A 17 3.29 7.29 -6.00
N GLU A 18 3.07 7.84 -7.20
CA GLU A 18 3.01 7.06 -8.44
C GLU A 18 4.31 6.33 -8.73
N GLU A 19 5.47 7.00 -8.57
CA GLU A 19 6.76 6.34 -8.72
C GLU A 19 6.95 5.23 -7.68
N ALA A 20 6.50 5.43 -6.44
CA ALA A 20 6.60 4.42 -5.41
C ALA A 20 5.75 3.18 -5.71
N ILE A 21 4.51 3.36 -6.21
CA ILE A 21 3.65 2.27 -6.66
C ILE A 21 4.31 1.52 -7.82
N PHE A 22 4.75 2.25 -8.85
CA PHE A 22 5.40 1.67 -10.03
C PHE A 22 6.66 0.90 -9.64
N THR A 23 7.49 1.47 -8.78
CA THR A 23 8.71 0.82 -8.28
C THR A 23 8.40 -0.44 -7.49
N PHE A 24 7.42 -0.39 -6.57
CA PHE A 24 7.01 -1.57 -5.80
C PHE A 24 6.55 -2.70 -6.72
N MET A 25 5.63 -2.42 -7.63
CA MET A 25 5.10 -3.44 -8.52
C MET A 25 6.20 -4.10 -9.36
N ASN A 26 7.12 -3.31 -9.94
CA ASN A 26 8.17 -3.84 -10.82
C ASN A 26 9.37 -4.47 -10.09
N ALA A 27 9.66 -4.02 -8.86
CA ALA A 27 10.84 -4.50 -8.13
C ALA A 27 10.53 -5.70 -7.20
N VAL A 28 9.26 -5.89 -6.84
CA VAL A 28 8.85 -6.86 -5.80
C VAL A 28 8.00 -7.99 -6.38
N LEU A 29 7.24 -7.70 -7.45
CA LEU A 29 6.36 -8.68 -8.09
C LEU A 29 7.01 -9.26 -9.35
N GLU A 30 6.67 -10.52 -9.63
CA GLU A 30 7.09 -11.24 -10.83
C GLU A 30 5.86 -11.70 -11.63
N SER A 31 6.06 -11.98 -12.92
CA SER A 31 5.02 -12.61 -13.73
C SER A 31 4.55 -13.91 -13.08
N ASN A 32 3.24 -14.11 -13.03
CA ASN A 32 2.53 -15.20 -12.32
C ASN A 32 2.46 -15.09 -10.80
N ASP A 33 3.00 -14.04 -10.16
CA ASP A 33 2.60 -13.73 -8.80
C ASP A 33 1.12 -13.37 -8.79
N HIS A 34 0.43 -13.73 -7.71
CA HIS A 34 -0.96 -13.33 -7.49
C HIS A 34 -1.00 -12.18 -6.48
N ILE A 35 -1.81 -11.16 -6.78
CA ILE A 35 -2.12 -10.08 -5.84
C ILE A 35 -3.62 -9.94 -5.65
N ILE A 36 -4.01 -9.48 -4.45
CA ILE A 36 -5.39 -9.13 -4.13
C ILE A 36 -5.44 -7.63 -3.91
N VAL A 37 -6.35 -6.93 -4.60
CA VAL A 37 -6.43 -5.47 -4.59
C VAL A 37 -7.80 -5.01 -4.13
N HIS A 38 -7.86 -4.19 -3.08
CA HIS A 38 -9.07 -3.51 -2.63
C HIS A 38 -9.65 -2.65 -3.77
N PHE A 39 -10.90 -2.91 -4.16
CA PHE A 39 -11.53 -2.31 -5.35
C PHE A 39 -12.96 -1.81 -5.04
N PRO A 40 -13.41 -0.66 -5.63
CA PRO A 40 -12.71 0.17 -6.64
C PRO A 40 -11.52 0.91 -6.07
N CYS A 41 -10.50 1.22 -6.85
CA CYS A 41 -9.31 1.90 -6.35
C CYS A 41 -8.60 2.73 -7.44
N TYR A 42 -7.53 3.40 -7.04
CA TYR A 42 -6.65 4.11 -7.95
C TYR A 42 -6.00 3.13 -8.94
N GLN A 43 -6.08 3.44 -10.23
CA GLN A 43 -5.76 2.52 -11.32
C GLN A 43 -4.38 1.89 -11.22
N SER A 44 -3.36 2.64 -10.85
CA SER A 44 -1.98 2.14 -10.77
C SER A 44 -1.78 1.02 -9.75
N LEU A 45 -2.70 0.89 -8.77
CA LEU A 45 -2.64 -0.17 -7.76
C LEU A 45 -2.92 -1.57 -8.32
N PHE A 46 -3.47 -1.68 -9.54
CA PHE A 46 -3.73 -2.98 -10.18
C PHE A 46 -3.24 -3.08 -11.63
N GLU A 47 -3.31 -1.99 -12.43
CA GLU A 47 -2.93 -2.04 -13.83
C GLU A 47 -1.43 -2.24 -14.05
N VAL A 48 -0.57 -1.69 -13.17
CA VAL A 48 0.88 -1.93 -13.26
C VAL A 48 1.18 -3.41 -13.04
N ALA A 49 0.51 -4.06 -12.08
CA ALA A 49 0.66 -5.49 -11.84
C ALA A 49 0.15 -6.33 -13.03
N ASN A 50 -1.00 -5.96 -13.62
CA ASN A 50 -1.51 -6.58 -14.85
C ASN A 50 -0.47 -6.50 -15.99
N ALA A 51 0.17 -5.33 -16.17
CA ALA A 51 1.17 -5.11 -17.21
C ALA A 51 2.45 -5.96 -17.01
N ILE A 52 2.80 -6.31 -15.78
CA ILE A 52 3.90 -7.20 -15.44
C ILE A 52 3.55 -8.67 -15.73
N GLY A 53 2.25 -9.00 -15.82
CA GLY A 53 1.74 -10.36 -16.00
C GLY A 53 1.39 -11.05 -14.68
N CYS A 54 1.12 -10.30 -13.63
CA CYS A 54 0.59 -10.82 -12.38
C CYS A 54 -0.87 -11.26 -12.56
N GLU A 55 -1.27 -12.24 -11.77
CA GLU A 55 -2.68 -12.57 -11.60
C GLU A 55 -3.29 -11.59 -10.57
N VAL A 56 -4.32 -10.84 -10.97
CA VAL A 56 -4.95 -9.83 -10.10
C VAL A 56 -6.36 -10.25 -9.73
N THR A 57 -6.62 -10.38 -8.43
CA THR A 57 -7.98 -10.54 -7.90
C THR A 57 -8.45 -9.20 -7.32
N LEU A 58 -9.53 -8.66 -7.86
CA LEU A 58 -10.18 -7.48 -7.33
C LEU A 58 -11.05 -7.86 -6.13
N TRP A 59 -10.68 -7.36 -4.96
CA TRP A 59 -11.45 -7.51 -3.73
C TRP A 59 -12.49 -6.40 -3.66
N GLU A 60 -13.61 -6.67 -4.35
CA GLU A 60 -14.67 -5.68 -4.59
C GLU A 60 -15.43 -5.34 -3.33
N THR A 61 -15.68 -4.04 -3.14
CA THR A 61 -16.57 -3.47 -2.15
C THR A 61 -17.72 -2.73 -2.84
N HIS A 62 -18.86 -2.58 -2.16
CA HIS A 62 -20.10 -2.07 -2.74
C HIS A 62 -20.75 -1.01 -1.84
N GLU A 63 -21.35 0.00 -2.48
CA GLU A 63 -22.01 1.11 -1.79
C GLU A 63 -23.15 0.65 -0.88
N GLU A 64 -23.91 -0.34 -1.32
CA GLU A 64 -25.03 -0.93 -0.56
C GLU A 64 -24.62 -1.51 0.80
N ASN A 65 -23.35 -1.87 0.95
CA ASN A 65 -22.74 -2.34 2.20
C ASN A 65 -21.87 -1.28 2.88
N GLY A 66 -22.01 0.01 2.52
CA GLY A 66 -21.19 1.09 3.07
C GLY A 66 -19.70 0.97 2.74
N TRP A 67 -19.35 0.27 1.66
CA TRP A 67 -17.97 0.00 1.22
C TRP A 67 -17.15 -0.84 2.19
N GLU A 68 -17.81 -1.57 3.10
CA GLU A 68 -17.14 -2.43 4.05
C GLU A 68 -16.37 -3.57 3.36
N LEU A 69 -15.21 -3.89 3.95
CA LEU A 69 -14.32 -4.95 3.48
C LEU A 69 -14.78 -6.31 4.00
N ASP A 70 -15.16 -7.21 3.10
CA ASP A 70 -15.49 -8.60 3.40
C ASP A 70 -14.22 -9.43 3.61
N LEU A 71 -13.88 -9.69 4.87
CA LEU A 71 -12.68 -10.45 5.25
C LEU A 71 -12.77 -11.93 4.91
N ASP A 72 -13.96 -12.51 4.85
CA ASP A 72 -14.14 -13.90 4.43
C ASP A 72 -13.85 -14.03 2.93
N ARG A 73 -14.30 -13.06 2.13
CA ARG A 73 -13.93 -12.98 0.70
C ARG A 73 -12.42 -12.81 0.51
N LEU A 74 -11.75 -12.00 1.37
CA LEU A 74 -10.29 -11.88 1.35
C LEU A 74 -9.63 -13.25 1.57
N ARG A 75 -10.03 -13.98 2.63
CA ARG A 75 -9.48 -15.31 2.94
C ARG A 75 -9.67 -16.30 1.79
N GLN A 76 -10.86 -16.32 1.18
CA GLN A 76 -11.19 -17.20 0.05
C GLN A 76 -10.41 -16.84 -1.23
N SER A 77 -9.98 -15.60 -1.36
CA SER A 77 -9.22 -15.11 -2.52
C SER A 77 -7.75 -15.48 -2.47
N ILE A 78 -7.23 -15.85 -1.30
CA ILE A 78 -5.80 -16.19 -1.15
C ILE A 78 -5.47 -17.50 -1.85
N LYS A 79 -4.43 -17.47 -2.67
CA LYS A 79 -3.89 -18.61 -3.43
C LYS A 79 -2.47 -18.92 -2.94
N ARG A 80 -1.96 -20.08 -3.36
CA ARG A 80 -0.59 -20.50 -3.00
C ARG A 80 0.49 -19.51 -3.49
N ASN A 81 0.23 -18.83 -4.61
CA ASN A 81 1.12 -17.84 -5.20
C ASN A 81 0.71 -16.40 -4.87
N THR A 82 -0.16 -16.18 -3.87
CA THR A 82 -0.49 -14.82 -3.42
C THR A 82 0.72 -14.18 -2.78
N LYS A 83 1.23 -13.14 -3.41
CA LYS A 83 2.43 -12.40 -3.00
C LYS A 83 2.08 -11.20 -2.14
N ALA A 84 1.02 -10.46 -2.52
CA ALA A 84 0.66 -9.21 -1.85
C ALA A 84 -0.84 -8.98 -1.76
N ILE A 85 -1.23 -8.28 -0.70
CA ILE A 85 -2.55 -7.68 -0.51
C ILE A 85 -2.34 -6.17 -0.60
N ILE A 86 -3.05 -5.52 -1.52
CA ILE A 86 -2.94 -4.08 -1.80
C ILE A 86 -4.19 -3.41 -1.24
N ILE A 87 -4.01 -2.47 -0.31
CA ILE A 87 -5.10 -1.69 0.28
C ILE A 87 -4.83 -0.20 0.15
N ASN A 88 -5.91 0.59 0.06
CA ASN A 88 -5.85 2.05 0.13
C ASN A 88 -6.80 2.52 1.23
N CYS A 89 -6.29 3.19 2.25
CA CYS A 89 -7.11 3.71 3.35
C CYS A 89 -6.42 4.89 4.05
N PRO A 90 -7.13 6.03 4.27
CA PRO A 90 -8.49 6.33 3.83
C PRO A 90 -8.66 6.16 2.31
N HIS A 91 -9.84 5.71 1.88
CA HIS A 91 -10.03 5.10 0.58
C HIS A 91 -10.40 6.11 -0.52
N ASN A 92 -9.73 6.03 -1.64
CA ASN A 92 -10.10 6.70 -2.88
C ASN A 92 -10.61 5.64 -3.88
N PRO A 93 -11.87 5.73 -4.41
CA PRO A 93 -12.68 6.96 -4.50
C PRO A 93 -13.80 7.08 -3.45
N THR A 94 -14.04 6.11 -2.58
CA THR A 94 -15.29 5.99 -1.81
C THR A 94 -15.34 6.84 -0.54
N GLY A 95 -14.16 7.27 -0.03
CA GLY A 95 -14.05 7.92 1.28
C GLY A 95 -14.16 6.97 2.47
N TYR A 96 -14.25 5.65 2.22
CA TYR A 96 -14.33 4.66 3.28
C TYR A 96 -13.09 4.69 4.18
N LEU A 97 -13.31 4.63 5.47
CA LEU A 97 -12.28 4.48 6.49
C LEU A 97 -12.55 3.18 7.26
N MET A 98 -11.66 2.20 7.10
CA MET A 98 -11.79 0.95 7.83
C MET A 98 -11.54 1.16 9.33
N SER A 99 -12.09 0.27 10.15
CA SER A 99 -11.80 0.27 11.60
C SER A 99 -10.39 -0.24 11.90
N LYS A 100 -9.84 0.13 13.06
CA LYS A 100 -8.57 -0.43 13.57
C LYS A 100 -8.64 -1.96 13.70
N THR A 101 -9.82 -2.49 14.05
CA THR A 101 -10.05 -3.94 14.13
C THR A 101 -9.98 -4.59 12.76
N THR A 102 -10.61 -4.00 11.74
CA THR A 102 -10.54 -4.50 10.36
C THR A 102 -9.11 -4.49 9.85
N GLN A 103 -8.36 -3.39 10.08
CA GLN A 103 -6.95 -3.31 9.70
C GLN A 103 -6.13 -4.43 10.36
N GLN A 104 -6.31 -4.65 11.67
CA GLN A 104 -5.61 -5.69 12.41
C GLN A 104 -5.91 -7.08 11.84
N GLN A 105 -7.16 -7.37 11.50
CA GLN A 105 -7.56 -8.65 10.91
C GLN A 105 -6.96 -8.86 9.51
N ILE A 106 -6.85 -7.82 8.69
CA ILE A 106 -6.14 -7.89 7.39
C ILE A 106 -4.66 -8.24 7.61
N ILE A 107 -4.02 -7.60 8.57
CA ILE A 107 -2.62 -7.87 8.94
C ILE A 107 -2.44 -9.33 9.43
N GLU A 108 -3.38 -9.84 10.24
CA GLU A 108 -3.34 -11.23 10.71
C GLU A 108 -3.48 -12.22 9.55
N ILE A 109 -4.42 -11.98 8.65
CA ILE A 109 -4.59 -12.79 7.44
C ILE A 109 -3.30 -12.78 6.59
N ALA A 110 -2.72 -11.60 6.38
CA ALA A 110 -1.47 -11.48 5.62
C ALA A 110 -0.31 -12.24 6.28
N ARG A 111 -0.21 -12.17 7.62
CA ARG A 111 0.82 -12.88 8.40
C ARG A 111 0.65 -14.39 8.33
N GLU A 112 -0.59 -14.91 8.45
CA GLU A 112 -0.91 -16.34 8.34
C GLU A 112 -0.44 -16.92 6.99
N HIS A 113 -0.54 -16.13 5.92
CA HIS A 113 -0.20 -16.55 4.56
C HIS A 113 1.14 -16.01 4.05
N GLN A 114 1.90 -15.30 4.90
CA GLN A 114 3.19 -14.68 4.56
C GLN A 114 3.10 -13.71 3.37
N CYS A 115 1.95 -13.08 3.17
CA CYS A 115 1.73 -12.08 2.14
C CYS A 115 2.32 -10.72 2.53
N ILE A 116 2.80 -9.97 1.56
CA ILE A 116 3.13 -8.56 1.73
C ILE A 116 1.81 -7.77 1.85
N VAL A 117 1.76 -6.77 2.74
CA VAL A 117 0.70 -5.76 2.73
C VAL A 117 1.26 -4.47 2.16
N PHE A 118 0.83 -4.07 0.97
CA PHE A 118 1.09 -2.73 0.46
C PHE A 118 -0.08 -1.83 0.81
N SER A 119 0.15 -0.89 1.72
CA SER A 119 -0.86 0.04 2.23
C SER A 119 -0.63 1.43 1.65
N ASP A 120 -1.51 1.83 0.74
CA ASP A 120 -1.55 3.21 0.25
C ASP A 120 -2.24 4.10 1.28
N GLU A 121 -1.43 4.85 2.04
CA GLU A 121 -1.84 5.71 3.14
C GLU A 121 -1.76 7.21 2.77
N VAL A 122 -1.84 7.56 1.49
CA VAL A 122 -1.65 8.94 1.00
C VAL A 122 -2.66 9.94 1.58
N TYR A 123 -3.82 9.47 2.06
CA TYR A 123 -4.86 10.27 2.69
C TYR A 123 -4.84 10.20 4.23
N ARG A 124 -3.92 9.46 4.84
CA ARG A 124 -3.78 9.36 6.29
C ARG A 124 -3.49 10.74 6.89
N GLY A 125 -4.27 11.13 7.89
CA GLY A 125 -4.26 12.47 8.49
C GLY A 125 -5.30 13.43 7.91
N LEU A 126 -6.18 12.94 7.00
CA LEU A 126 -7.35 13.68 6.50
C LEU A 126 -8.68 13.13 7.06
N GLU A 127 -8.61 12.24 8.03
CA GLU A 127 -9.80 11.74 8.72
C GLU A 127 -10.56 12.90 9.39
N GLN A 128 -11.90 12.85 9.34
CA GLN A 128 -12.75 13.86 9.99
C GLN A 128 -12.56 13.88 11.51
N ASN A 129 -12.35 12.71 12.08
CA ASN A 129 -12.02 12.54 13.49
C ASN A 129 -10.57 12.04 13.62
N PRO A 130 -9.64 12.82 14.19
CA PRO A 130 -8.24 12.42 14.36
C PRO A 130 -8.05 11.15 15.20
N ASP A 131 -8.98 10.82 16.10
CA ASP A 131 -8.92 9.61 16.92
C ASP A 131 -9.16 8.32 16.11
N GLU A 132 -9.70 8.45 14.90
CA GLU A 132 -9.93 7.36 13.95
C GLU A 132 -8.72 7.10 13.05
N THR A 133 -7.70 7.96 13.10
CA THR A 133 -6.47 7.75 12.33
C THR A 133 -5.88 6.39 12.61
N LEU A 134 -5.69 5.63 11.53
CA LEU A 134 -5.12 4.29 11.60
C LEU A 134 -3.62 4.35 11.87
N PRO A 135 -3.06 3.40 12.63
CA PRO A 135 -1.61 3.20 12.64
C PRO A 135 -1.12 2.85 11.23
N ALA A 136 0.12 3.21 10.93
CA ALA A 136 0.72 2.81 9.67
C ALA A 136 0.85 1.28 9.60
N ALA A 137 0.61 0.68 8.44
CA ALA A 137 0.69 -0.77 8.29
C ALA A 137 2.11 -1.29 8.61
N CYS A 138 3.16 -0.55 8.26
CA CYS A 138 4.54 -0.89 8.57
C CYS A 138 4.85 -0.90 10.08
N ASP A 139 4.08 -0.19 10.92
CA ASP A 139 4.21 -0.27 12.37
C ASP A 139 3.55 -1.54 12.98
N LEU A 140 2.69 -2.21 12.20
CA LEU A 140 1.92 -3.39 12.63
C LEU A 140 2.47 -4.73 12.12
N TYR A 141 3.21 -4.68 11.00
CA TYR A 141 3.65 -5.90 10.32
C TYR A 141 4.98 -5.70 9.60
N GLU A 142 5.93 -6.60 9.86
CA GLU A 142 7.29 -6.55 9.32
C GLU A 142 7.38 -6.68 7.79
N HIS A 143 6.38 -7.31 7.16
CA HIS A 143 6.27 -7.40 5.70
C HIS A 143 5.29 -6.38 5.10
N ALA A 144 4.89 -5.36 5.89
CA ALA A 144 4.09 -4.28 5.34
C ALA A 144 4.97 -3.17 4.75
N VAL A 145 4.41 -2.52 3.73
CA VAL A 145 4.93 -1.31 3.08
C VAL A 145 3.86 -0.24 3.21
N SER A 146 4.15 0.86 3.88
CA SER A 146 3.28 2.03 3.99
C SER A 146 3.71 3.09 3.00
N LEU A 147 2.81 3.51 2.11
CA LEU A 147 3.02 4.56 1.13
C LEU A 147 2.48 5.89 1.66
N GLY A 148 3.33 6.92 1.68
CA GLY A 148 2.96 8.29 2.00
C GLY A 148 3.30 9.27 0.88
N VAL A 149 2.69 10.47 0.91
CA VAL A 149 2.93 11.51 -0.09
C VAL A 149 2.65 12.91 0.45
N MET A 150 3.44 13.89 0.01
CA MET A 150 3.21 15.31 0.35
C MET A 150 2.01 15.92 -0.37
N SER A 151 1.53 15.28 -1.44
CA SER A 151 0.52 15.85 -2.35
C SER A 151 -0.89 15.96 -1.75
N LYS A 152 -1.25 15.12 -0.80
CA LYS A 152 -2.60 15.01 -0.24
C LYS A 152 -2.69 15.67 1.12
N THR A 153 -2.40 14.95 2.18
CA THR A 153 -2.50 15.42 3.57
C THR A 153 -1.75 16.71 3.83
N PHE A 154 -0.60 16.90 3.19
CA PHE A 154 0.23 18.10 3.39
C PHE A 154 -0.07 19.24 2.39
N GLY A 155 -0.93 19.01 1.39
CA GLY A 155 -1.33 20.04 0.41
C GLY A 155 -0.19 20.54 -0.50
N LEU A 156 0.85 19.75 -0.69
CA LEU A 156 2.07 20.12 -1.43
C LEU A 156 2.29 19.26 -2.69
N PRO A 157 1.33 19.20 -3.63
CA PRO A 157 1.43 18.34 -4.81
C PRO A 157 2.59 18.71 -5.75
N GLY A 158 2.99 19.98 -5.76
CA GLY A 158 4.07 20.51 -6.61
C GLY A 158 5.46 20.02 -6.22
N LEU A 159 5.68 19.61 -4.99
CA LEU A 159 6.98 19.11 -4.53
C LEU A 159 7.37 17.75 -5.12
N ARG A 160 6.42 17.01 -5.62
CA ARG A 160 6.65 15.65 -6.14
C ARG A 160 7.42 14.76 -5.18
N ILE A 161 7.03 14.76 -3.89
CA ILE A 161 7.64 13.95 -2.85
C ILE A 161 6.63 12.91 -2.35
N GLY A 162 6.97 11.65 -2.52
CA GLY A 162 6.34 10.50 -1.88
C GLY A 162 7.41 9.63 -1.23
N TRP A 163 7.00 8.66 -0.48
CA TRP A 163 7.92 7.71 0.16
C TRP A 163 7.23 6.40 0.49
N ILE A 164 8.02 5.35 0.57
CA ILE A 164 7.61 4.12 1.26
C ILE A 164 8.34 4.03 2.61
N ALA A 165 7.69 3.39 3.57
CA ALA A 165 8.27 3.02 4.86
C ALA A 165 8.03 1.53 5.10
N THR A 166 9.10 0.78 5.43
CA THR A 166 9.02 -0.66 5.66
C THR A 166 10.16 -1.18 6.53
N HIS A 167 9.88 -2.16 7.37
CA HIS A 167 10.91 -2.93 8.10
C HIS A 167 11.59 -3.97 7.21
N ASN A 168 10.97 -4.36 6.09
CA ASN A 168 11.47 -5.40 5.21
C ASN A 168 12.65 -4.90 4.36
N GLN A 169 13.86 -5.23 4.79
CA GLN A 169 15.10 -4.80 4.14
C GLN A 169 15.24 -5.35 2.72
N HIS A 170 14.65 -6.52 2.42
CA HIS A 170 14.69 -7.08 1.07
C HIS A 170 13.82 -6.26 0.11
N ILE A 171 12.60 -5.92 0.51
CA ILE A 171 11.72 -5.03 -0.26
C ILE A 171 12.39 -3.67 -0.47
N TYR A 172 12.93 -3.08 0.63
CA TYR A 172 13.62 -1.80 0.56
C TYR A 172 14.77 -1.82 -0.46
N ALA A 173 15.66 -2.82 -0.36
CA ALA A 173 16.82 -2.94 -1.24
C ALA A 173 16.43 -3.16 -2.71
N SER A 174 15.42 -4.00 -2.98
CA SER A 174 14.91 -4.23 -4.33
C SER A 174 14.35 -2.95 -4.95
N MET A 175 13.54 -2.21 -4.20
CA MET A 175 12.98 -0.93 -4.64
C MET A 175 14.06 0.14 -4.83
N ALA A 176 15.04 0.24 -3.93
CA ALA A 176 16.13 1.19 -4.04
C ALA A 176 16.97 0.93 -5.29
N THR A 177 17.35 -0.33 -5.53
CA THR A 177 18.09 -0.74 -6.73
C THR A 177 17.32 -0.43 -8.01
N PHE A 178 16.01 -0.69 -8.05
CA PHE A 178 15.19 -0.38 -9.22
C PHE A 178 15.09 1.14 -9.45
N LYS A 179 14.97 1.92 -8.37
CA LYS A 179 14.90 3.38 -8.43
C LYS A 179 16.14 4.03 -9.02
N ASP A 180 17.33 3.42 -8.89
CA ASP A 180 18.57 3.92 -9.50
C ASP A 180 18.49 4.00 -11.05
N TYR A 181 17.56 3.25 -11.66
CA TYR A 181 17.28 3.28 -13.11
C TYR A 181 16.05 4.12 -13.48
N LEU A 182 15.44 4.82 -12.54
CA LEU A 182 14.31 5.75 -12.74
C LEU A 182 14.77 7.19 -12.51
N THR A 183 14.32 7.81 -11.43
CA THR A 183 14.61 9.22 -11.13
C THR A 183 15.88 9.41 -10.31
N ILE A 184 16.47 8.35 -9.77
CA ILE A 184 17.64 8.35 -8.86
C ILE A 184 17.31 9.13 -7.57
N CYS A 185 17.02 10.43 -7.67
CA CYS A 185 16.63 11.32 -6.59
C CYS A 185 15.50 12.25 -7.00
N ASN A 186 14.88 12.91 -6.04
CA ASN A 186 13.91 13.95 -6.30
C ASN A 186 14.60 15.21 -6.83
N SER A 187 13.87 16.04 -7.59
CA SER A 187 14.37 17.35 -7.99
C SER A 187 14.57 18.24 -6.78
N ALA A 188 15.62 19.06 -6.83
CA ALA A 188 15.92 20.07 -5.82
C ALA A 188 14.96 21.27 -5.92
#